data_b37a0637cb1596a0c41c5fe24847f1a7
#
_entry.id   b37a0637cb1596a0c41c5fe24847f1a7
#
_cell.length_a   1.000
_cell.length_b   1.000
_cell.length_c   1.000
_cell.angle_alpha   90.00
_cell.angle_beta   90.00
_cell.angle_gamma   90.00
#
_symmetry.space_group_name_H-M   'P 1'
#
loop_
_entity.id
_entity.type
_entity.pdbx_description
1 polymer ?
#
loop_
_entity_poly.entity_id
_entity_poly.type
_entity_poly.pdbx_seq_one_letter_code
_entity_poly.pdbx_strand_id
1 'polypeptide(L)'
;LVNNIIVAGIIAGIASLPFAIYLIHTFFRQALTSELLEAAALDGARVLKIFWYIAVPMSRPALASVVALVFVWTFGDLLMAATLLQGNPQVYTLTLAATTLSTREEVNLQGQAAAALVSLIPVLLVFMVAQKSLASGFGAGSGK
;
A
#
# COMPACT_ATOMS: atom_id res chain seq x y z
N LEU A 1 14.13 -11.10 -16.96
CA LEU A 1 13.53 -10.19 -15.97
C LEU A 1 12.13 -9.74 -16.36
N VAL A 2 11.85 -9.61 -17.67
CA VAL A 2 10.53 -9.27 -18.22
C VAL A 2 9.62 -10.50 -18.19
N ASN A 3 8.29 -10.32 -18.09
CA ASN A 3 7.29 -11.38 -18.01
C ASN A 3 7.38 -12.28 -16.74
N ASN A 4 7.83 -11.72 -15.63
CA ASN A 4 7.84 -12.39 -14.34
C ASN A 4 7.09 -11.54 -13.30
N ILE A 5 5.97 -12.05 -12.80
CA ILE A 5 5.10 -11.34 -11.85
C ILE A 5 5.81 -11.03 -10.52
N ILE A 6 6.73 -11.89 -10.09
CA ILE A 6 7.51 -11.67 -8.86
C ILE A 6 8.44 -10.48 -9.04
N VAL A 7 9.14 -10.41 -10.19
CA VAL A 7 10.04 -9.29 -10.50
C VAL A 7 9.26 -8.00 -10.63
N ALA A 8 8.10 -8.02 -11.30
CA ALA A 8 7.21 -6.86 -11.40
C ALA A 8 6.74 -6.40 -10.01
N GLY A 9 6.37 -7.32 -9.11
CA GLY A 9 6.00 -7.01 -7.74
C GLY A 9 7.14 -6.40 -6.92
N ILE A 10 8.37 -6.90 -7.06
CA ILE A 10 9.55 -6.34 -6.39
C ILE A 10 9.81 -4.91 -6.87
N ILE A 11 9.77 -4.68 -8.18
CA ILE A 11 10.01 -3.34 -8.77
C ILE A 11 8.93 -2.36 -8.29
N ALA A 12 7.66 -2.76 -8.32
CA ALA A 12 6.55 -1.94 -7.82
C ALA A 12 6.69 -1.64 -6.32
N GLY A 13 7.11 -2.63 -5.52
CA GLY A 13 7.42 -2.47 -4.10
C GLY A 13 8.53 -1.44 -3.88
N ILE A 14 9.64 -1.55 -4.60
CA ILE A 14 10.77 -0.60 -4.51
C ILE A 14 10.31 0.81 -4.93
N ALA A 15 9.53 0.95 -5.99
CA ALA A 15 9.00 2.23 -6.45
C ALA A 15 8.07 2.90 -5.41
N SER A 16 7.38 2.11 -4.59
CA SER A 16 6.50 2.59 -3.53
C SER A 16 7.24 2.99 -2.24
N LEU A 17 8.51 2.56 -2.06
CA LEU A 17 9.27 2.79 -0.82
C LEU A 17 9.38 4.26 -0.41
N PRO A 18 9.70 5.23 -1.30
CA PRO A 18 9.82 6.63 -0.90
C PRO A 18 8.53 7.16 -0.28
N PHE A 19 7.39 6.81 -0.88
CA PHE A 19 6.08 7.19 -0.37
C PHE A 19 5.77 6.53 0.99
N ALA A 20 6.01 5.22 1.10
CA ALA A 20 5.81 4.48 2.33
C ALA A 20 6.68 5.02 3.48
N ILE A 21 7.97 5.28 3.22
CA ILE A 21 8.91 5.84 4.20
C ILE A 21 8.44 7.23 4.64
N TYR A 22 8.03 8.09 3.71
CA TYR A 22 7.52 9.42 4.03
C TYR A 22 6.31 9.37 4.97
N LEU A 23 5.34 8.51 4.68
CA LEU A 23 4.14 8.38 5.51
C LEU A 23 4.48 7.85 6.91
N ILE A 24 5.31 6.80 7.00
CA ILE A 24 5.72 6.21 8.28
C ILE A 24 6.52 7.24 9.09
N HIS A 25 7.45 7.95 8.46
CA HIS A 25 8.23 8.99 9.11
C HIS A 25 7.34 10.11 9.67
N THR A 26 6.38 10.58 8.86
CA THR A 26 5.43 11.62 9.31
C THR A 26 4.61 11.15 10.50
N PHE A 27 4.17 9.91 10.48
CA PHE A 27 3.44 9.33 11.62
C PHE A 27 4.30 9.24 12.87
N PHE A 28 5.55 8.75 12.75
CA PHE A 28 6.44 8.67 13.91
C PHE A 28 6.71 10.04 14.53
N ARG A 29 6.89 11.07 13.72
CA ARG A 29 7.08 12.45 14.25
C ARG A 29 5.89 12.95 15.03
N GLN A 30 4.68 12.51 14.71
CA GLN A 30 3.46 12.90 15.41
C GLN A 30 3.18 12.02 16.65
N ALA A 31 3.46 10.73 16.55
CA ALA A 31 3.14 9.78 17.61
C ALA A 31 4.20 9.68 18.71
N LEU A 32 5.49 9.86 18.37
CA LEU A 32 6.61 9.80 19.31
C LEU A 32 7.01 11.21 19.71
N THR A 33 6.34 11.75 20.71
CA THR A 33 6.69 13.08 21.27
C THR A 33 7.99 12.99 22.04
N SER A 34 8.71 14.14 22.17
CA SER A 34 9.94 14.23 22.96
C SER A 34 9.70 13.83 24.41
N GLU A 35 8.57 14.22 24.98
CA GLU A 35 8.16 13.91 26.35
C GLU A 35 8.05 12.39 26.59
N LEU A 36 7.47 11.65 25.64
CA LEU A 36 7.37 10.20 25.71
C LEU A 36 8.74 9.54 25.66
N LEU A 37 9.62 10.02 24.81
CA LEU A 37 10.97 9.49 24.65
C LEU A 37 11.85 9.78 25.88
N GLU A 38 11.73 10.98 26.46
CA GLU A 38 12.42 11.37 27.68
C GLU A 38 11.95 10.56 28.87
N ALA A 39 10.63 10.36 29.04
CA ALA A 39 10.09 9.52 30.10
C ALA A 39 10.62 8.07 30.00
N ALA A 40 10.61 7.50 28.79
CA ALA A 40 11.15 6.16 28.57
C ALA A 40 12.66 6.07 28.84
N ALA A 41 13.40 7.13 28.55
CA ALA A 41 14.84 7.21 28.85
C ALA A 41 15.10 7.28 30.36
N LEU A 42 14.29 8.04 31.12
CA LEU A 42 14.34 8.10 32.58
C LEU A 42 14.07 6.73 33.21
N ASP A 43 13.18 5.93 32.62
CA ASP A 43 12.93 4.54 33.03
C ASP A 43 14.07 3.56 32.63
N GLY A 44 15.19 4.07 32.09
CA GLY A 44 16.35 3.28 31.71
C GLY A 44 16.15 2.46 30.44
N ALA A 45 15.14 2.78 29.61
CA ALA A 45 14.92 2.08 28.36
C ALA A 45 15.98 2.45 27.31
N ARG A 46 16.66 1.45 26.76
CA ARG A 46 17.57 1.63 25.63
C ARG A 46 16.80 1.87 24.33
N VAL A 47 17.41 2.52 23.34
CA VAL A 47 16.81 2.87 22.04
C VAL A 47 16.10 1.69 21.37
N LEU A 48 16.72 0.51 21.35
CA LEU A 48 16.10 -0.69 20.78
C LEU A 48 14.86 -1.14 21.57
N LYS A 49 14.83 -0.95 22.89
CA LYS A 49 13.68 -1.27 23.71
C LYS A 49 12.53 -0.29 23.45
N ILE A 50 12.83 1.00 23.34
CA ILE A 50 11.87 2.03 22.95
C ILE A 50 11.29 1.71 21.56
N PHE A 51 12.13 1.34 20.60
CA PHE A 51 11.68 0.99 19.26
C PHE A 51 10.69 -0.19 19.27
N TRP A 52 11.06 -1.31 19.86
CA TRP A 52 10.23 -2.52 19.80
C TRP A 52 9.00 -2.50 20.72
N TYR A 53 9.09 -1.86 21.90
CA TYR A 53 8.01 -1.88 22.88
C TYR A 53 7.11 -0.64 22.87
N ILE A 54 7.57 0.47 22.28
CA ILE A 54 6.79 1.71 22.20
C ILE A 54 6.51 2.06 20.73
N ALA A 55 7.54 2.29 19.93
CA ALA A 55 7.39 2.80 18.57
C ALA A 55 6.63 1.83 17.65
N VAL A 56 7.02 0.56 17.60
CA VAL A 56 6.39 -0.45 16.74
C VAL A 56 4.93 -0.70 17.11
N PRO A 57 4.54 -0.91 18.39
CA PRO A 57 3.13 -1.08 18.74
C PRO A 57 2.27 0.14 18.43
N MET A 58 2.78 1.34 18.69
CA MET A 58 2.06 2.58 18.38
C MET A 58 1.89 2.82 16.89
N SER A 59 2.83 2.35 16.07
CA SER A 59 2.79 2.51 14.60
C SER A 59 1.91 1.50 13.87
N ARG A 60 1.40 0.47 14.53
CA ARG A 60 0.56 -0.56 13.89
C ARG A 60 -0.59 0.00 13.05
N PRO A 61 -1.41 0.96 13.53
CA PRO A 61 -2.48 1.53 12.71
C PRO A 61 -1.93 2.31 11.51
N ALA A 62 -0.81 3.02 11.67
CA ALA A 62 -0.18 3.72 10.55
C ALA A 62 0.41 2.75 9.52
N LEU A 63 1.06 1.68 9.97
CA LEU A 63 1.57 0.63 9.08
C LEU A 63 0.44 -0.02 8.27
N ALA A 64 -0.69 -0.34 8.92
CA ALA A 64 -1.85 -0.87 8.22
C ALA A 64 -2.38 0.10 7.16
N SER A 65 -2.40 1.40 7.46
CA SER A 65 -2.80 2.46 6.52
C SER A 65 -1.83 2.55 5.33
N VAL A 66 -0.53 2.53 5.59
CA VAL A 66 0.50 2.57 4.54
C VAL A 66 0.40 1.35 3.64
N VAL A 67 0.27 0.15 4.21
CA VAL A 67 0.10 -1.10 3.44
C VAL A 67 -1.13 -1.01 2.54
N ALA A 68 -2.27 -0.53 3.06
CA ALA A 68 -3.49 -0.39 2.29
C ALA A 68 -3.31 0.61 1.13
N LEU A 69 -2.71 1.77 1.38
CA LEU A 69 -2.47 2.79 0.36
C LEU A 69 -1.50 2.30 -0.72
N VAL A 70 -0.40 1.67 -0.33
CA VAL A 70 0.58 1.09 -1.27
C VAL A 70 -0.06 -0.03 -2.08
N PHE A 71 -0.89 -0.88 -1.46
CA PHE A 71 -1.64 -1.91 -2.17
C PHE A 71 -2.55 -1.32 -3.25
N VAL A 72 -3.38 -0.33 -2.89
CA VAL A 72 -4.31 0.32 -3.84
C VAL A 72 -3.54 0.97 -4.99
N TRP A 73 -2.44 1.66 -4.69
CA TRP A 73 -1.58 2.28 -5.69
C TRP A 73 -0.99 1.23 -6.64
N THR A 74 -0.31 0.21 -6.09
CA THR A 74 0.35 -0.83 -6.89
C THR A 74 -0.65 -1.68 -7.68
N PHE A 75 -1.82 -1.96 -7.09
CA PHE A 75 -2.87 -2.72 -7.76
C PHE A 75 -3.44 -1.96 -8.96
N GLY A 76 -3.56 -0.63 -8.87
CA GLY A 76 -4.04 0.24 -9.95
C GLY A 76 -2.99 0.59 -11.00
N ASP A 77 -1.70 0.25 -10.80
CA ASP A 77 -0.62 0.63 -11.71
C ASP A 77 -0.60 -0.23 -12.98
N LEU A 78 -1.43 0.21 -13.94
CA LEU A 78 -1.50 -0.40 -15.26
C LEU A 78 -0.21 -0.20 -16.07
N LEU A 79 0.45 0.95 -15.93
CA LEU A 79 1.62 1.29 -16.75
C LEU A 79 2.80 0.37 -16.43
N MET A 80 3.07 0.15 -15.15
CA MET A 80 4.12 -0.76 -14.69
C MET A 80 3.83 -2.21 -15.15
N ALA A 81 2.59 -2.67 -14.95
CA ALA A 81 2.18 -3.99 -15.40
C ALA A 81 2.29 -4.15 -16.92
N ALA A 82 1.84 -3.16 -17.69
CA ALA A 82 1.91 -3.18 -19.14
C ALA A 82 3.34 -3.20 -19.68
N THR A 83 4.28 -2.53 -19.01
CA THR A 83 5.68 -2.50 -19.44
C THR A 83 6.47 -3.75 -19.06
N LEU A 84 6.20 -4.33 -17.90
CA LEU A 84 6.98 -5.46 -17.37
C LEU A 84 6.41 -6.83 -17.74
N LEU A 85 5.11 -6.94 -18.01
CA LEU A 85 4.42 -8.21 -18.24
C LEU A 85 3.96 -8.39 -19.69
N GLN A 86 4.45 -7.58 -20.63
CA GLN A 86 4.10 -7.71 -22.05
C GLN A 86 4.53 -9.05 -22.62
N GLY A 87 3.62 -9.69 -23.38
CA GLY A 87 3.92 -10.87 -24.19
C GLY A 87 3.57 -12.22 -23.57
N ASN A 88 3.18 -12.28 -22.30
CA ASN A 88 2.70 -13.53 -21.70
C ASN A 88 1.38 -13.32 -20.94
N PRO A 89 0.21 -13.61 -21.55
CA PRO A 89 -1.09 -13.41 -20.90
C PRO A 89 -1.28 -14.17 -19.58
N GLN A 90 -0.53 -15.25 -19.34
CA GLN A 90 -0.64 -16.05 -18.12
C GLN A 90 -0.13 -15.34 -16.86
N VAL A 91 0.68 -14.29 -17.02
CA VAL A 91 1.24 -13.51 -15.90
C VAL A 91 0.64 -12.11 -15.78
N TYR A 92 -0.41 -11.80 -16.53
CA TYR A 92 -1.04 -10.49 -16.47
C TYR A 92 -1.68 -10.23 -15.11
N THR A 93 -1.53 -8.99 -14.63
CA THR A 93 -2.36 -8.53 -13.51
C THR A 93 -3.81 -8.40 -13.94
N LEU A 94 -4.73 -8.40 -12.98
CA LEU A 94 -6.17 -8.28 -13.27
C LEU A 94 -6.49 -6.99 -14.05
N THR A 95 -5.86 -5.89 -13.68
CA THR A 95 -5.99 -4.59 -14.37
C THR A 95 -5.46 -4.64 -15.82
N LEU A 96 -4.32 -5.28 -16.04
CA LEU A 96 -3.77 -5.46 -17.38
C LEU A 96 -4.63 -6.40 -18.22
N ALA A 97 -5.09 -7.52 -17.64
CA ALA A 97 -5.97 -8.48 -18.33
C ALA A 97 -7.28 -7.82 -18.77
N ALA A 98 -7.85 -6.93 -17.95
CA ALA A 98 -9.07 -6.19 -18.30
C ALA A 98 -8.90 -5.34 -19.58
N THR A 99 -7.71 -4.78 -19.82
CA THR A 99 -7.46 -3.98 -21.04
C THR A 99 -7.36 -4.83 -22.30
N THR A 100 -7.00 -6.12 -22.18
CA THR A 100 -6.89 -7.02 -23.34
C THR A 100 -8.25 -7.47 -23.89
N LEU A 101 -9.34 -7.23 -23.15
CA LEU A 101 -10.71 -7.47 -23.61
C LEU A 101 -11.15 -6.49 -24.70
N SER A 102 -10.39 -5.41 -24.95
CA SER A 102 -10.57 -4.53 -26.09
C SER A 102 -9.49 -4.80 -27.12
N THR A 103 -9.87 -5.44 -28.20
CA THR A 103 -9.03 -5.54 -29.40
C THR A 103 -9.28 -4.34 -30.32
N ARG A 104 -8.35 -4.09 -31.27
CA ARG A 104 -8.50 -2.97 -32.22
C ARG A 104 -9.73 -3.09 -33.13
N GLU A 105 -10.27 -4.29 -33.29
CA GLU A 105 -11.37 -4.60 -34.20
C GLU A 105 -12.72 -4.72 -33.49
N GLU A 106 -12.73 -5.10 -32.20
CA GLU A 106 -13.97 -5.19 -31.40
C GLU A 106 -13.73 -4.67 -29.99
N VAL A 107 -14.52 -3.67 -29.59
CA VAL A 107 -14.55 -3.15 -28.22
C VAL A 107 -15.62 -3.90 -27.44
N ASN A 108 -15.22 -4.84 -26.61
CA ASN A 108 -16.14 -5.54 -25.71
C ASN A 108 -16.39 -4.71 -24.45
N LEU A 109 -17.25 -3.70 -24.55
CA LEU A 109 -17.61 -2.81 -23.43
C LEU A 109 -18.20 -3.58 -22.24
N GLN A 110 -18.97 -4.64 -22.52
CA GLN A 110 -19.60 -5.47 -21.47
C GLN A 110 -18.54 -6.25 -20.71
N GLY A 111 -17.59 -6.87 -21.41
CA GLY A 111 -16.47 -7.58 -20.80
C GLY A 111 -15.57 -6.66 -20.00
N GLN A 112 -15.28 -5.45 -20.50
CA GLN A 112 -14.50 -4.46 -19.76
C GLN A 112 -15.22 -3.98 -18.50
N ALA A 113 -16.50 -3.70 -18.57
CA ALA A 113 -17.29 -3.29 -17.41
C ALA A 113 -17.32 -4.40 -16.35
N ALA A 114 -17.49 -5.67 -16.75
CA ALA A 114 -17.43 -6.80 -15.84
C ALA A 114 -16.04 -6.94 -15.20
N ALA A 115 -14.96 -6.83 -15.97
CA ALA A 115 -13.60 -6.90 -15.46
C ALA A 115 -13.29 -5.74 -14.50
N ALA A 116 -13.78 -4.53 -14.79
CA ALA A 116 -13.64 -3.38 -13.89
C ALA A 116 -14.35 -3.63 -12.54
N LEU A 117 -15.56 -4.16 -12.56
CA LEU A 117 -16.29 -4.52 -11.33
C LEU A 117 -15.55 -5.58 -10.52
N VAL A 118 -15.05 -6.63 -11.17
CA VAL A 118 -14.26 -7.67 -10.49
C VAL A 118 -12.97 -7.08 -9.89
N SER A 119 -12.34 -6.13 -10.57
CA SER A 119 -11.12 -5.44 -10.09
C SER A 119 -11.37 -4.57 -8.86
N LEU A 120 -12.58 -4.12 -8.61
CA LEU A 120 -12.93 -3.38 -7.40
C LEU A 120 -12.96 -4.27 -6.15
N ILE A 121 -13.24 -5.56 -6.28
CA ILE A 121 -13.40 -6.48 -5.15
C ILE A 121 -12.17 -6.48 -4.22
N PRO A 122 -10.94 -6.77 -4.69
CA PRO A 122 -9.78 -6.79 -3.82
C PRO A 122 -9.49 -5.42 -3.19
N VAL A 123 -9.71 -4.32 -3.90
CA VAL A 123 -9.52 -2.97 -3.38
C VAL A 123 -10.51 -2.68 -2.25
N LEU A 124 -11.79 -3.02 -2.45
CA LEU A 124 -12.83 -2.86 -1.42
C LEU A 124 -12.55 -3.72 -0.18
N LEU A 125 -12.09 -4.97 -0.36
CA LEU A 125 -11.73 -5.84 0.75
C LEU A 125 -10.59 -5.24 1.58
N VAL A 126 -9.52 -4.79 0.94
CA VAL A 126 -8.41 -4.13 1.63
C VAL A 126 -8.87 -2.86 2.33
N PHE A 127 -9.71 -2.05 1.68
CA PHE A 127 -10.28 -0.84 2.29
C PHE A 127 -11.14 -1.16 3.52
N MET A 128 -12.01 -2.17 3.45
CA MET A 128 -12.84 -2.58 4.59
C MET A 128 -11.99 -3.03 5.80
N VAL A 129 -10.88 -3.70 5.57
CA VAL A 129 -9.96 -4.10 6.64
C VAL A 129 -9.19 -2.89 7.19
N ALA A 130 -8.73 -2.01 6.31
CA ALA A 130 -7.89 -0.88 6.67
C ALA A 130 -8.64 0.34 7.20
N GLN A 131 -9.96 0.46 6.96
CA GLN A 131 -10.75 1.66 7.29
C GLN A 131 -10.63 2.10 8.76
N LYS A 132 -10.58 1.15 9.71
CA LYS A 132 -10.40 1.46 11.14
C LYS A 132 -9.02 2.05 11.42
N SER A 133 -8.00 1.53 10.77
CA SER A 133 -6.62 2.01 10.91
C SER A 133 -6.42 3.36 10.22
N LEU A 134 -7.08 3.58 9.07
CA LEU A 134 -7.08 4.87 8.38
C LEU A 134 -7.71 5.96 9.23
N ALA A 135 -8.88 5.68 9.83
CA ALA A 135 -9.57 6.63 10.71
C ALA A 135 -8.75 6.99 11.94
N SER A 136 -8.08 6.02 12.58
CA SER A 136 -7.23 6.26 13.76
C SER A 136 -5.89 6.92 13.39
N GLY A 137 -5.31 6.57 12.24
CA GLY A 137 -4.03 7.15 11.79
C GLY A 137 -4.13 8.62 11.41
N PHE A 138 -5.24 9.04 10.81
CA PHE A 138 -5.48 10.45 10.44
C PHE A 138 -6.15 11.25 11.56
N GLY A 139 -6.90 10.60 12.46
CA GLY A 139 -7.58 11.26 13.58
C GLY A 139 -6.65 11.74 14.67
N ALA A 140 -5.50 11.14 14.87
CA ALA A 140 -4.50 11.57 15.85
C ALA A 140 -3.86 12.95 15.54
N GLY A 141 -3.97 13.42 14.30
CA GLY A 141 -3.45 14.74 13.89
C GLY A 141 -4.44 15.91 14.02
N SER A 142 -5.71 15.66 14.36
CA SER A 142 -6.75 16.70 14.44
C SER A 142 -7.20 17.04 15.87
N GLY A 143 -6.56 16.47 16.88
CA GLY A 143 -6.80 16.81 18.27
C GLY A 143 -6.06 18.10 18.64
N LYS A 144 -6.81 19.23 18.67
CA LYS A 144 -6.41 20.44 19.40
C LYS A 144 -6.38 20.13 20.88
#